data_02b244dc2ce616cb176ee9b79a1ac93c
#
_entry.id   02b244dc2ce616cb176ee9b79a1ac93c
#
_cell.length_a   1.000
_cell.length_b   1.000
_cell.length_c   1.000
_cell.angle_alpha   90.00
_cell.angle_beta   90.00
_cell.angle_gamma   90.00
#
_symmetry.space_group_name_H-M   'P 1'
#
loop_
_entity.id
_entity.type
_entity.pdbx_description
1 polymer ?
#
loop_
_entity_poly.entity_id
_entity_poly.type
_entity_poly.pdbx_seq_one_letter_code
_entity_poly.pdbx_strand_id
1 'polypeptide(L)'
;MERRDIIKSLSVLPFAGAVLPLESVLSSAKGPLTPGENIYHSIGVDPVINCVGTYTIIGGSLERPEVVQAMHDASGHFVQYDELAFGIGRRLADITGAEWGMVSAGCAAGMKHVTAACVTGGNPEKLIRIPDLAGFDKTEVIIPRRSRNSYDHAIRNIGVTIITVETPEELNKALSKRTAMIYLMANNEVKADQPWSLESIAKMAQPFNVPILVDAAAEDLTFPNVHLQRGATVVAYSGGKAICGPQCAGLLLGRKDILMSAWQASSPHHGPGRDNKVGKEEMMGMLAAVEAWIKRDHVEKMRIWHTYLENISKKLSPVKGVTCTVREPRGLSNHSPSLIVSWDPGALNLTGLDVAEELATKQPRIAVHNTYLDDEGKTSITVVSGQMQPGNDKTVGDRIHEILSRKNPKPKEMATPVATLSGRWDVDVEFYSSKSKHTFFIDQDGNWIKGSHKGDFTMRDMYGIIDGNQIKLSSSDRHIADNIPFVFYGTASADSMSGEIFMGEYIRAKFTAKRYDQRSNKRPIRVPEGQPLAT
;
A
#
# COMPACT_ATOMS: atom_id res chain seq x y z
N MET A 1 19.82 -21.71 7.42
CA MET A 1 19.33 -20.77 6.40
C MET A 1 20.44 -20.61 5.38
N GLU A 2 20.18 -20.95 4.13
CA GLU A 2 21.21 -20.95 3.10
C GLU A 2 21.47 -19.53 2.58
N ARG A 3 22.63 -19.26 1.93
CA ARG A 3 22.95 -17.97 1.28
C ARG A 3 21.83 -17.48 0.36
N ARG A 4 21.09 -18.41 -0.24
CA ARG A 4 19.91 -18.15 -1.09
C ARG A 4 18.74 -17.48 -0.34
N ASP A 5 18.55 -17.80 0.94
CA ASP A 5 17.50 -17.20 1.77
C ASP A 5 17.84 -15.77 2.18
N ILE A 6 19.13 -15.48 2.39
CA ILE A 6 19.63 -14.13 2.64
C ILE A 6 19.41 -13.25 1.41
N ILE A 7 19.74 -13.77 0.23
CA ILE A 7 19.53 -13.07 -1.05
C ILE A 7 18.03 -12.80 -1.27
N LYS A 8 17.16 -13.79 -1.02
CA LYS A 8 15.70 -13.61 -1.11
C LYS A 8 15.18 -12.55 -0.11
N SER A 9 15.67 -12.53 1.12
CA SER A 9 15.26 -11.52 2.13
C SER A 9 15.74 -10.10 1.81
N LEU A 10 16.89 -9.97 1.12
CA LEU A 10 17.40 -8.68 0.65
C LEU A 10 16.69 -8.16 -0.59
N SER A 11 16.03 -9.04 -1.34
CA SER A 11 15.30 -8.71 -2.57
C SER A 11 13.83 -8.39 -2.38
N VAL A 12 13.25 -8.70 -1.21
CA VAL A 12 11.85 -8.39 -0.90
C VAL A 12 11.73 -6.91 -0.50
N LEU A 13 11.89 -6.03 -1.49
CA LEU A 13 11.45 -4.64 -1.39
C LEU A 13 10.27 -4.50 -2.34
N PRO A 14 9.02 -4.46 -1.84
CA PRO A 14 7.93 -4.07 -2.68
C PRO A 14 8.15 -2.59 -3.07
N PHE A 15 8.28 -2.33 -4.36
CA PHE A 15 8.16 -1.01 -4.96
C PHE A 15 9.09 0.10 -4.50
N ALA A 16 10.09 -0.17 -3.76
CA ALA A 16 10.96 0.81 -3.17
C ALA A 16 12.32 0.89 -3.85
N GLY A 17 12.41 0.32 -5.05
CA GLY A 17 13.63 0.34 -5.85
C GLY A 17 13.82 1.64 -6.49
N ALA A 18 14.09 2.70 -6.21
CA ALA A 18 14.42 3.97 -6.83
C ALA A 18 13.65 5.17 -6.27
N VAL A 19 13.55 5.25 -4.96
CA VAL A 19 13.43 6.59 -4.38
C VAL A 19 14.83 7.19 -4.41
N LEU A 20 15.10 7.97 -5.44
CA LEU A 20 16.28 8.83 -5.51
C LEU A 20 16.38 9.61 -4.19
N PRO A 21 17.58 9.95 -3.71
CA PRO A 21 17.72 10.88 -2.60
C PRO A 21 16.83 12.09 -2.88
N LEU A 22 15.93 12.43 -1.97
CA LEU A 22 14.97 13.52 -2.16
C LEU A 22 15.67 14.83 -2.55
N GLU A 23 16.88 15.03 -2.07
CA GLU A 23 17.74 16.20 -2.36
C GLU A 23 18.33 16.20 -3.78
N SER A 24 18.48 15.05 -4.44
CA SER A 24 19.04 14.98 -5.80
C SER A 24 18.00 15.14 -6.90
N VAL A 25 16.71 15.03 -6.59
CA VAL A 25 15.59 15.17 -7.55
C VAL A 25 15.06 16.59 -7.58
N LEU A 26 15.26 17.36 -6.53
CA LEU A 26 14.86 18.76 -6.47
C LEU A 26 15.90 19.63 -7.19
N SER A 27 15.87 19.63 -8.52
CA SER A 27 16.43 20.78 -9.23
C SER A 27 15.68 22.01 -8.73
N SER A 28 16.38 23.00 -8.21
CA SER A 28 15.75 24.21 -7.67
C SER A 28 14.83 24.82 -8.73
N ALA A 29 13.52 24.61 -8.57
CA ALA A 29 12.52 25.28 -9.38
C ALA A 29 12.69 26.80 -9.19
N LYS A 30 13.15 27.48 -10.22
CA LYS A 30 13.33 28.92 -10.22
C LYS A 30 12.20 29.55 -11.02
N GLY A 31 11.18 30.02 -10.34
CA GLY A 31 10.11 30.76 -10.98
C GLY A 31 8.71 30.43 -10.43
N PRO A 32 7.68 31.17 -10.85
CA PRO A 32 6.31 30.88 -10.48
C PRO A 32 5.81 29.59 -11.13
N LEU A 33 4.75 29.01 -10.53
CA LEU A 33 4.06 27.86 -11.10
C LEU A 33 3.62 28.16 -12.55
N THR A 34 4.00 27.32 -13.49
CA THR A 34 3.62 27.44 -14.90
C THR A 34 2.56 26.38 -15.23
N PRO A 35 1.28 26.78 -15.35
CA PRO A 35 0.23 25.87 -15.78
C PRO A 35 0.48 25.32 -17.20
N GLY A 36 0.01 24.11 -17.46
CA GLY A 36 0.12 23.48 -18.77
C GLY A 36 0.44 21.99 -18.67
N GLU A 37 0.75 21.38 -19.81
CA GLU A 37 1.00 19.95 -19.95
C GLU A 37 2.09 19.42 -19.01
N ASN A 38 3.12 20.22 -18.77
CA ASN A 38 4.26 19.87 -17.93
C ASN A 38 4.33 20.67 -16.63
N ILE A 39 3.18 20.90 -16.00
CA ILE A 39 3.09 21.69 -14.76
C ILE A 39 4.05 21.21 -13.67
N TYR A 40 4.30 19.91 -13.55
CA TYR A 40 5.22 19.32 -12.57
C TYR A 40 6.68 19.70 -12.81
N HIS A 41 7.10 19.90 -14.06
CA HIS A 41 8.46 20.35 -14.37
C HIS A 41 8.73 21.74 -13.81
N SER A 42 7.70 22.58 -13.67
CA SER A 42 7.83 23.93 -13.09
C SER A 42 8.25 23.92 -11.62
N ILE A 43 8.05 22.80 -10.93
CA ILE A 43 8.48 22.60 -9.55
C ILE A 43 9.60 21.54 -9.43
N GLY A 44 10.26 21.18 -10.55
CA GLY A 44 11.37 20.23 -10.57
C GLY A 44 10.97 18.75 -10.41
N VAL A 45 9.71 18.42 -10.69
CA VAL A 45 9.20 17.04 -10.63
C VAL A 45 8.98 16.48 -12.02
N ASP A 46 9.55 15.32 -12.30
CA ASP A 46 9.38 14.62 -13.57
C ASP A 46 8.20 13.64 -13.51
N PRO A 47 7.27 13.67 -14.47
CA PRO A 47 6.22 12.68 -14.61
C PRO A 47 6.77 11.25 -14.79
N VAL A 48 5.92 10.27 -14.49
CA VAL A 48 6.25 8.84 -14.59
C VAL A 48 5.18 8.13 -15.42
N ILE A 49 5.58 7.30 -16.38
CA ILE A 49 4.66 6.38 -17.06
C ILE A 49 4.29 5.28 -16.08
N ASN A 50 3.00 5.17 -15.79
CA ASN A 50 2.50 4.25 -14.78
C ASN A 50 2.19 2.87 -15.40
N CYS A 51 3.05 1.89 -15.13
CA CYS A 51 2.86 0.49 -15.48
C CYS A 51 2.78 -0.43 -14.24
N VAL A 52 2.34 0.11 -13.09
CA VAL A 52 2.18 -0.66 -11.84
C VAL A 52 0.74 -0.71 -11.34
N GLY A 53 -0.11 0.22 -11.78
CA GLY A 53 -1.50 0.31 -11.33
C GLY A 53 -1.78 1.50 -10.42
N THR A 54 -2.89 1.45 -9.70
CA THR A 54 -3.48 2.59 -9.00
C THR A 54 -2.92 2.80 -7.59
N TYR A 55 -1.60 2.91 -7.46
CA TYR A 55 -0.95 3.17 -6.18
C TYR A 55 -0.93 4.67 -5.86
N THR A 56 -1.27 5.02 -4.62
CA THR A 56 -1.30 6.42 -4.14
C THR A 56 0.04 7.11 -4.29
N ILE A 57 1.15 6.39 -4.08
CA ILE A 57 2.52 6.94 -4.14
C ILE A 57 2.91 7.51 -5.51
N ILE A 58 2.22 7.09 -6.57
CA ILE A 58 2.44 7.61 -7.93
C ILE A 58 1.20 8.29 -8.51
N GLY A 59 0.24 8.71 -7.67
CA GLY A 59 -0.91 9.50 -8.07
C GLY A 59 -2.18 8.71 -8.38
N GLY A 60 -2.24 7.39 -8.15
CA GLY A 60 -3.44 6.59 -8.37
C GLY A 60 -3.79 6.43 -9.85
N SER A 61 -5.04 6.70 -10.24
CA SER A 61 -5.50 6.76 -11.63
C SER A 61 -5.57 8.21 -12.11
N LEU A 62 -5.49 8.39 -13.44
CA LEU A 62 -5.83 9.68 -14.05
C LEU A 62 -7.35 9.86 -14.06
N GLU A 63 -7.77 11.08 -13.76
CA GLU A 63 -9.18 11.46 -13.84
C GLU A 63 -9.64 11.52 -15.30
N ARG A 64 -10.90 11.16 -15.51
CA ARG A 64 -11.50 11.26 -16.85
C ARG A 64 -11.88 12.70 -17.18
N PRO A 65 -11.98 13.05 -18.49
CA PRO A 65 -12.39 14.39 -18.90
C PRO A 65 -13.72 14.85 -18.30
N GLU A 66 -14.70 13.94 -18.19
CA GLU A 66 -16.01 14.22 -17.60
C GLU A 66 -15.92 14.56 -16.10
N VAL A 67 -14.97 13.94 -15.40
CA VAL A 67 -14.69 14.19 -13.98
C VAL A 67 -14.06 15.57 -13.81
N VAL A 68 -13.02 15.86 -14.58
CA VAL A 68 -12.32 17.15 -14.56
C VAL A 68 -13.28 18.29 -14.87
N GLN A 69 -14.18 18.09 -15.87
CA GLN A 69 -15.18 19.10 -16.23
C GLN A 69 -16.19 19.34 -15.09
N ALA A 70 -16.69 18.27 -14.46
CA ALA A 70 -17.61 18.38 -13.33
C ALA A 70 -17.00 19.11 -12.13
N MET A 71 -15.73 18.83 -11.83
CA MET A 71 -14.97 19.53 -10.79
C MET A 71 -14.78 21.01 -11.13
N HIS A 72 -14.40 21.31 -12.37
CA HIS A 72 -14.25 22.68 -12.86
C HIS A 72 -15.55 23.46 -12.70
N ASP A 73 -16.67 22.92 -13.18
CA ASP A 73 -17.98 23.59 -13.10
C ASP A 73 -18.42 23.79 -11.64
N ALA A 74 -18.20 22.79 -10.77
CA ALA A 74 -18.50 22.91 -9.35
C ALA A 74 -17.68 24.00 -8.65
N SER A 75 -16.45 24.28 -9.11
CA SER A 75 -15.57 25.25 -8.47
C SER A 75 -16.09 26.68 -8.51
N GLY A 76 -16.94 27.01 -9.50
CA GLY A 76 -17.52 28.34 -9.71
C GLY A 76 -18.70 28.68 -8.79
N HIS A 77 -19.18 27.77 -7.95
CA HIS A 77 -20.41 27.95 -7.18
C HIS A 77 -20.26 27.60 -5.71
N PHE A 78 -21.01 28.28 -4.85
CA PHE A 78 -21.21 27.90 -3.45
C PHE A 78 -22.47 27.04 -3.32
N VAL A 79 -22.42 26.04 -2.45
CA VAL A 79 -23.55 25.15 -2.14
C VAL A 79 -23.60 24.85 -0.65
N GLN A 80 -24.78 24.55 -0.13
CA GLN A 80 -24.92 24.02 1.21
C GLN A 80 -24.57 22.52 1.21
N TYR A 81 -23.65 22.11 2.09
CA TYR A 81 -23.03 20.78 2.02
C TYR A 81 -23.98 19.63 2.31
N ASP A 82 -24.96 19.80 3.23
CA ASP A 82 -25.94 18.74 3.50
C ASP A 82 -26.89 18.57 2.32
N GLU A 83 -27.31 19.66 1.68
CA GLU A 83 -28.13 19.60 0.47
C GLU A 83 -27.39 18.91 -0.67
N LEU A 84 -26.09 19.22 -0.84
CA LEU A 84 -25.23 18.58 -1.83
C LEU A 84 -25.09 17.08 -1.55
N ALA A 85 -24.78 16.69 -0.30
CA ALA A 85 -24.62 15.31 0.09
C ALA A 85 -25.92 14.50 -0.11
N PHE A 86 -27.08 15.08 0.22
CA PHE A 86 -28.37 14.42 0.03
C PHE A 86 -28.76 14.35 -1.44
N GLY A 87 -28.44 15.37 -2.23
CA GLY A 87 -28.64 15.36 -3.67
C GLY A 87 -27.83 14.25 -4.34
N ILE A 88 -26.55 14.19 -4.01
CA ILE A 88 -25.63 13.14 -4.51
C ILE A 88 -26.08 11.76 -4.02
N GLY A 89 -26.44 11.62 -2.75
CA GLY A 89 -26.86 10.34 -2.17
C GLY A 89 -28.09 9.77 -2.86
N ARG A 90 -29.10 10.58 -3.16
CA ARG A 90 -30.26 10.18 -3.97
C ARG A 90 -29.86 9.79 -5.39
N ARG A 91 -29.04 10.63 -6.04
CA ARG A 91 -28.60 10.35 -7.41
C ARG A 91 -27.79 9.06 -7.52
N LEU A 92 -26.90 8.80 -6.56
CA LEU A 92 -26.16 7.54 -6.48
C LEU A 92 -27.10 6.35 -6.27
N ALA A 93 -28.11 6.47 -5.39
CA ALA A 93 -29.12 5.43 -5.21
C ALA A 93 -29.85 5.12 -6.53
N ASP A 94 -30.32 6.15 -7.23
CA ASP A 94 -31.05 6.00 -8.50
C ASP A 94 -30.24 5.28 -9.59
N ILE A 95 -28.94 5.63 -9.74
CA ILE A 95 -28.10 5.10 -10.83
C ILE A 95 -27.43 3.76 -10.49
N THR A 96 -27.26 3.43 -9.20
CA THR A 96 -26.59 2.20 -8.77
C THR A 96 -27.54 1.10 -8.29
N GLY A 97 -28.78 1.47 -7.96
CA GLY A 97 -29.75 0.57 -7.32
C GLY A 97 -29.43 0.25 -5.86
N ALA A 98 -28.46 0.93 -5.23
CA ALA A 98 -28.22 0.86 -3.79
C ALA A 98 -29.31 1.66 -3.04
N GLU A 99 -29.54 1.36 -1.76
CA GLU A 99 -30.49 2.12 -0.94
C GLU A 99 -30.07 3.58 -0.77
N TRP A 100 -28.75 3.85 -0.67
CA TRP A 100 -28.16 5.17 -0.57
C TRP A 100 -26.72 5.19 -1.02
N GLY A 101 -26.20 6.39 -1.36
CA GLY A 101 -24.80 6.62 -1.65
C GLY A 101 -24.21 7.76 -0.82
N MET A 102 -22.90 7.75 -0.61
CA MET A 102 -22.17 8.83 0.05
C MET A 102 -20.77 8.97 -0.55
N VAL A 103 -20.31 10.22 -0.72
CA VAL A 103 -18.93 10.52 -1.08
C VAL A 103 -18.15 10.90 0.18
N SER A 104 -16.96 10.33 0.35
CA SER A 104 -16.03 10.58 1.45
C SER A 104 -14.68 11.09 0.95
N ALA A 105 -13.81 11.55 1.85
CA ALA A 105 -12.43 11.96 1.53
C ALA A 105 -11.52 10.72 1.37
N GLY A 106 -11.78 9.91 0.35
CA GLY A 106 -11.13 8.62 0.09
C GLY A 106 -11.83 7.44 0.79
N CYS A 107 -11.53 6.22 0.32
CA CYS A 107 -12.11 4.99 0.85
C CYS A 107 -11.83 4.81 2.36
N ALA A 108 -10.59 5.04 2.80
CA ALA A 108 -10.20 4.90 4.21
C ALA A 108 -11.00 5.86 5.12
N ALA A 109 -11.20 7.12 4.70
CA ALA A 109 -12.08 8.05 5.42
C ALA A 109 -13.52 7.53 5.47
N GLY A 110 -14.03 6.96 4.38
CA GLY A 110 -15.34 6.31 4.35
C GLY A 110 -15.46 5.19 5.38
N MET A 111 -14.46 4.33 5.48
CA MET A 111 -14.42 3.26 6.49
C MET A 111 -14.42 3.82 7.92
N LYS A 112 -13.67 4.90 8.18
CA LYS A 112 -13.68 5.63 9.46
C LYS A 112 -15.09 6.15 9.80
N HIS A 113 -15.75 6.79 8.83
CA HIS A 113 -17.09 7.35 9.02
C HIS A 113 -18.15 6.27 9.27
N VAL A 114 -18.11 5.16 8.52
CA VAL A 114 -18.99 4.00 8.72
C VAL A 114 -18.77 3.38 10.10
N THR A 115 -17.51 3.25 10.53
CA THR A 115 -17.19 2.75 11.88
C THR A 115 -17.77 3.65 12.96
N ALA A 116 -17.60 4.97 12.83
CA ALA A 116 -18.17 5.94 13.75
C ALA A 116 -19.71 5.84 13.77
N ALA A 117 -20.35 5.69 12.61
CA ALA A 117 -21.79 5.48 12.49
C ALA A 117 -22.26 4.24 13.23
N CYS A 118 -21.56 3.10 13.05
CA CYS A 118 -21.89 1.84 13.72
C CYS A 118 -21.72 1.88 15.25
N VAL A 119 -20.77 2.70 15.73
CA VAL A 119 -20.50 2.89 17.18
C VAL A 119 -21.50 3.83 17.82
N THR A 120 -21.90 4.91 17.12
CA THR A 120 -22.67 6.02 17.70
C THR A 120 -24.13 6.04 17.30
N GLY A 121 -24.49 5.37 16.19
CA GLY A 121 -25.85 5.47 15.61
C GLY A 121 -26.20 6.86 15.12
N GLY A 122 -25.21 7.72 14.83
CA GLY A 122 -25.40 9.12 14.44
C GLY A 122 -25.73 10.06 15.61
N ASN A 123 -25.59 9.61 16.87
CA ASN A 123 -25.81 10.44 18.04
C ASN A 123 -24.66 11.45 18.22
N PRO A 124 -24.91 12.79 18.15
CA PRO A 124 -23.88 13.81 18.26
C PRO A 124 -23.11 13.80 19.60
N GLU A 125 -23.78 13.49 20.70
CA GLU A 125 -23.15 13.41 22.03
C GLU A 125 -22.12 12.29 22.08
N LYS A 126 -22.36 11.19 21.37
CA LYS A 126 -21.39 10.10 21.21
C LYS A 126 -20.29 10.46 20.19
N LEU A 127 -20.65 11.12 19.09
CA LEU A 127 -19.67 11.49 18.04
C LEU A 127 -18.55 12.37 18.58
N ILE A 128 -18.87 13.39 19.39
CA ILE A 128 -17.87 14.32 19.93
C ILE A 128 -16.95 13.69 20.97
N ARG A 129 -17.25 12.50 21.50
CA ARG A 129 -16.42 11.78 22.47
C ARG A 129 -15.41 10.86 21.84
N ILE A 130 -15.60 10.44 20.59
CA ILE A 130 -14.63 9.60 19.89
C ILE A 130 -13.24 10.27 19.91
N PRO A 131 -12.15 9.58 20.23
CA PRO A 131 -12.02 8.11 20.35
C PRO A 131 -12.23 7.52 21.76
N ASP A 132 -12.68 8.30 22.76
CA ASP A 132 -13.03 7.75 24.08
C ASP A 132 -14.41 7.07 24.02
N LEU A 133 -14.42 5.75 24.05
CA LEU A 133 -15.63 4.93 23.99
C LEU A 133 -16.11 4.47 25.37
N ALA A 134 -15.60 5.05 26.47
CA ALA A 134 -16.06 4.70 27.81
C ALA A 134 -17.57 4.93 27.95
N GLY A 135 -18.31 3.90 28.36
CA GLY A 135 -19.77 3.92 28.50
C GLY A 135 -20.55 3.70 27.21
N PHE A 136 -19.90 3.36 26.09
CA PHE A 136 -20.60 2.99 24.86
C PHE A 136 -20.96 1.50 24.86
N ASP A 137 -22.11 1.18 24.26
CA ASP A 137 -22.56 -0.21 24.14
C ASP A 137 -21.78 -0.98 23.08
N LYS A 138 -21.45 -0.30 21.95
CA LYS A 138 -20.79 -0.88 20.78
C LYS A 138 -19.35 -0.35 20.67
N THR A 139 -18.37 -1.21 20.94
CA THR A 139 -16.97 -0.84 21.08
C THR A 139 -16.01 -1.79 20.37
N GLU A 140 -16.54 -2.85 19.74
CA GLU A 140 -15.74 -3.89 19.13
C GLU A 140 -16.02 -3.99 17.62
N VAL A 141 -14.97 -4.21 16.83
CA VAL A 141 -15.06 -4.53 15.41
C VAL A 141 -14.38 -5.87 15.15
N ILE A 142 -15.11 -6.79 14.52
CA ILE A 142 -14.57 -8.09 14.16
C ILE A 142 -13.93 -8.00 12.79
N ILE A 143 -12.68 -8.45 12.66
CA ILE A 143 -11.94 -8.49 11.41
C ILE A 143 -11.29 -9.87 11.26
N PRO A 144 -11.66 -10.68 10.26
CA PRO A 144 -10.93 -11.90 9.93
C PRO A 144 -9.46 -11.60 9.66
N ARG A 145 -8.54 -12.46 10.13
CA ARG A 145 -7.08 -12.27 9.95
C ARG A 145 -6.71 -11.99 8.49
N ARG A 146 -7.34 -12.67 7.55
CA ARG A 146 -7.13 -12.48 6.09
C ARG A 146 -7.56 -11.12 5.56
N SER A 147 -8.42 -10.39 6.30
CA SER A 147 -8.90 -9.04 5.96
C SER A 147 -8.10 -7.94 6.67
N ARG A 148 -7.18 -8.30 7.59
CA ARG A 148 -6.30 -7.34 8.25
C ARG A 148 -5.32 -6.75 7.24
N ASN A 149 -5.22 -5.43 7.21
CA ASN A 149 -4.34 -4.68 6.31
C ASN A 149 -4.04 -3.29 6.89
N SER A 150 -3.11 -2.55 6.29
CA SER A 150 -2.69 -1.22 6.79
C SER A 150 -3.84 -0.20 6.82
N TYR A 151 -4.87 -0.36 5.98
CA TYR A 151 -6.01 0.55 5.94
C TYR A 151 -7.00 0.35 7.10
N ASP A 152 -6.93 -0.77 7.84
CA ASP A 152 -7.77 -0.96 9.03
C ASP A 152 -7.42 0.04 10.15
N HIS A 153 -6.32 0.79 9.97
CA HIS A 153 -5.99 1.95 10.80
C HIS A 153 -7.12 2.98 10.85
N ALA A 154 -7.85 3.17 9.75
CA ALA A 154 -9.02 4.05 9.70
C ALA A 154 -10.12 3.62 10.69
N ILE A 155 -10.31 2.31 10.86
CA ILE A 155 -11.24 1.72 11.82
C ILE A 155 -10.72 1.90 13.25
N ARG A 156 -9.43 1.60 13.47
CA ARG A 156 -8.77 1.73 14.79
C ARG A 156 -8.80 3.17 15.33
N ASN A 157 -8.76 4.18 14.45
CA ASN A 157 -8.82 5.60 14.82
C ASN A 157 -10.11 6.02 15.54
N ILE A 158 -11.16 5.21 15.47
CA ILE A 158 -12.41 5.44 16.21
C ILE A 158 -12.29 5.04 17.70
N GLY A 159 -11.22 4.34 18.08
CA GLY A 159 -11.01 3.86 19.45
C GLY A 159 -11.62 2.49 19.72
N VAL A 160 -12.11 1.79 18.69
CA VAL A 160 -12.68 0.45 18.83
C VAL A 160 -11.62 -0.60 19.10
N THR A 161 -11.99 -1.64 19.83
CA THR A 161 -11.18 -2.85 19.98
C THR A 161 -11.35 -3.76 18.76
N ILE A 162 -10.25 -4.10 18.10
CA ILE A 162 -10.28 -5.06 16.99
C ILE A 162 -10.24 -6.49 17.53
N ILE A 163 -11.27 -7.25 17.22
CA ILE A 163 -11.34 -8.68 17.47
C ILE A 163 -10.91 -9.42 16.19
N THR A 164 -9.69 -9.90 16.16
CA THR A 164 -9.19 -10.67 15.01
C THR A 164 -9.59 -12.14 15.16
N VAL A 165 -10.21 -12.72 14.14
CA VAL A 165 -10.68 -14.10 14.12
C VAL A 165 -10.07 -14.87 12.94
N GLU A 166 -9.86 -16.18 13.11
CA GLU A 166 -9.24 -17.04 12.10
C GLU A 166 -10.23 -18.05 11.51
N THR A 167 -11.26 -18.43 12.27
CA THR A 167 -12.27 -19.40 11.84
C THR A 167 -13.68 -18.84 11.95
N PRO A 168 -14.65 -19.39 11.18
CA PRO A 168 -16.06 -19.03 11.29
C PRO A 168 -16.63 -19.25 12.69
N GLU A 169 -16.16 -20.27 13.39
CA GLU A 169 -16.55 -20.59 14.76
C GLU A 169 -16.09 -19.52 15.74
N GLU A 170 -14.86 -18.99 15.56
CA GLU A 170 -14.35 -17.85 16.33
C GLU A 170 -15.15 -16.59 16.05
N LEU A 171 -15.51 -16.34 14.76
CA LEU A 171 -16.35 -15.20 14.39
C LEU A 171 -17.71 -15.30 15.10
N ASN A 172 -18.36 -16.45 15.05
CA ASN A 172 -19.65 -16.66 15.70
C ASN A 172 -19.58 -16.49 17.23
N LYS A 173 -18.49 -16.90 17.87
CA LYS A 173 -18.26 -16.70 19.31
C LYS A 173 -17.96 -15.25 19.67
N ALA A 174 -17.32 -14.50 18.77
CA ALA A 174 -16.97 -13.09 18.98
C ALA A 174 -18.17 -12.15 18.83
N LEU A 175 -19.22 -12.56 18.10
CA LEU A 175 -20.43 -11.78 17.94
C LEU A 175 -21.14 -11.57 19.27
N SER A 176 -21.36 -10.32 19.63
CA SER A 176 -21.98 -9.92 20.90
C SER A 176 -22.73 -8.60 20.77
N LYS A 177 -23.38 -8.18 21.85
CA LYS A 177 -24.02 -6.84 21.94
C LYS A 177 -22.98 -5.71 21.79
N ARG A 178 -21.69 -5.97 22.09
CA ARG A 178 -20.60 -5.01 21.96
C ARG A 178 -20.10 -4.84 20.51
N THR A 179 -20.44 -5.78 19.63
CA THR A 179 -20.00 -5.74 18.23
C THR A 179 -20.68 -4.60 17.50
N ALA A 180 -19.88 -3.63 17.03
CA ALA A 180 -20.33 -2.49 16.24
C ALA A 180 -20.52 -2.87 14.78
N MET A 181 -19.55 -3.58 14.20
CA MET A 181 -19.60 -4.07 12.82
C MET A 181 -18.60 -5.20 12.58
N ILE A 182 -18.73 -5.85 11.43
CA ILE A 182 -17.71 -6.73 10.83
C ILE A 182 -17.09 -5.97 9.65
N TYR A 183 -15.76 -6.00 9.55
CA TYR A 183 -15.04 -5.48 8.38
C TYR A 183 -14.46 -6.63 7.57
N LEU A 184 -14.64 -6.59 6.25
CA LEU A 184 -14.11 -7.56 5.31
C LEU A 184 -13.39 -6.85 4.16
N MET A 185 -12.18 -7.33 3.83
CA MET A 185 -11.57 -7.05 2.54
C MET A 185 -12.34 -7.83 1.46
N ALA A 186 -12.70 -7.17 0.38
CA ALA A 186 -13.42 -7.79 -0.73
C ALA A 186 -12.66 -8.99 -1.28
N ASN A 187 -13.37 -10.09 -1.43
CA ASN A 187 -12.85 -11.33 -2.00
C ASN A 187 -14.01 -12.09 -2.66
N ASN A 188 -14.26 -11.78 -3.91
CA ASN A 188 -15.30 -12.41 -4.70
C ASN A 188 -14.90 -13.77 -5.30
N GLU A 189 -13.64 -14.22 -5.12
CA GLU A 189 -13.22 -15.57 -5.48
C GLU A 189 -13.77 -16.62 -4.50
N VAL A 190 -14.14 -16.21 -3.27
CA VAL A 190 -14.75 -17.10 -2.29
C VAL A 190 -16.21 -17.38 -2.70
N LYS A 191 -16.48 -18.64 -3.06
CA LYS A 191 -17.82 -19.08 -3.49
C LYS A 191 -18.84 -18.96 -2.35
N ALA A 192 -20.11 -18.81 -2.70
CA ALA A 192 -21.20 -18.59 -1.76
C ALA A 192 -21.39 -19.71 -0.72
N ASP A 193 -21.02 -20.95 -1.05
CA ASP A 193 -21.10 -22.12 -0.18
C ASP A 193 -19.91 -22.29 0.77
N GLN A 194 -18.87 -21.47 0.64
CA GLN A 194 -17.69 -21.54 1.51
C GLN A 194 -17.95 -20.91 2.89
N PRO A 195 -17.34 -21.45 3.95
CA PRO A 195 -17.54 -20.96 5.32
C PRO A 195 -17.23 -19.48 5.51
N TRP A 196 -16.29 -18.95 4.74
CA TRP A 196 -15.88 -17.55 4.76
C TRP A 196 -16.54 -16.69 3.65
N SER A 197 -17.57 -17.21 3.00
CA SER A 197 -18.32 -16.38 2.04
C SER A 197 -19.03 -15.24 2.73
N LEU A 198 -19.24 -14.15 2.00
CA LEU A 198 -19.97 -12.98 2.52
C LEU A 198 -21.38 -13.38 2.97
N GLU A 199 -22.03 -14.30 2.23
CA GLU A 199 -23.36 -14.82 2.55
C GLU A 199 -23.37 -15.56 3.88
N SER A 200 -22.36 -16.41 4.12
CA SER A 200 -22.23 -17.15 5.39
C SER A 200 -21.99 -16.22 6.57
N ILE A 201 -21.14 -15.19 6.39
CA ILE A 201 -20.88 -14.18 7.42
C ILE A 201 -22.12 -13.33 7.67
N ALA A 202 -22.85 -12.93 6.62
CA ALA A 202 -24.09 -12.16 6.75
C ALA A 202 -25.16 -12.94 7.53
N LYS A 203 -25.29 -14.24 7.27
CA LYS A 203 -26.19 -15.12 8.02
C LYS A 203 -25.82 -15.22 9.50
N MET A 204 -24.53 -15.27 9.83
CA MET A 204 -24.07 -15.28 11.23
C MET A 204 -24.30 -13.93 11.93
N ALA A 205 -24.12 -12.82 11.22
CA ALA A 205 -24.28 -11.46 11.76
C ALA A 205 -25.75 -11.05 11.99
N GLN A 206 -26.67 -11.60 11.19
CA GLN A 206 -28.10 -11.24 11.17
C GLN A 206 -28.78 -11.31 12.54
N PRO A 207 -28.65 -12.38 13.37
CA PRO A 207 -29.30 -12.45 14.67
C PRO A 207 -28.86 -11.37 15.65
N PHE A 208 -27.68 -10.79 15.45
CA PHE A 208 -27.11 -9.72 16.26
C PHE A 208 -27.35 -8.32 15.68
N ASN A 209 -27.97 -8.24 14.51
CA ASN A 209 -28.14 -7.01 13.74
C ASN A 209 -26.80 -6.23 13.58
N VAL A 210 -25.72 -6.96 13.30
CA VAL A 210 -24.37 -6.41 13.13
C VAL A 210 -24.13 -6.05 11.67
N PRO A 211 -23.85 -4.77 11.33
CA PRO A 211 -23.53 -4.36 9.97
C PRO A 211 -22.24 -4.98 9.46
N ILE A 212 -22.16 -5.18 8.14
CA ILE A 212 -20.95 -5.65 7.45
C ILE A 212 -20.48 -4.56 6.49
N LEU A 213 -19.25 -4.08 6.71
CA LEU A 213 -18.54 -3.19 5.81
C LEU A 213 -17.60 -4.01 4.92
N VAL A 214 -17.76 -3.92 3.60
CA VAL A 214 -16.86 -4.53 2.63
C VAL A 214 -15.96 -3.44 2.02
N ASP A 215 -14.66 -3.61 2.14
CA ASP A 215 -13.65 -2.79 1.49
C ASP A 215 -13.37 -3.34 0.07
N ALA A 216 -13.95 -2.72 -0.92
CA ALA A 216 -13.79 -2.98 -2.34
C ALA A 216 -12.98 -1.89 -3.04
N ALA A 217 -12.05 -1.24 -2.34
CA ALA A 217 -11.33 -0.05 -2.80
C ALA A 217 -10.72 -0.18 -4.19
N ALA A 218 -10.23 -1.36 -4.56
CA ALA A 218 -9.54 -1.62 -5.83
C ALA A 218 -10.39 -2.37 -6.84
N GLU A 219 -11.68 -2.60 -6.56
CA GLU A 219 -12.54 -3.38 -7.44
C GLU A 219 -13.27 -2.52 -8.47
N ASP A 220 -13.62 -3.16 -9.57
CA ASP A 220 -14.56 -2.64 -10.54
C ASP A 220 -15.96 -2.53 -9.93
N LEU A 221 -16.69 -1.46 -10.27
CA LEU A 221 -18.09 -1.34 -9.87
C LEU A 221 -18.95 -2.31 -10.66
N THR A 222 -19.89 -2.95 -9.98
CA THR A 222 -20.93 -3.78 -10.59
C THR A 222 -22.32 -3.21 -10.32
N PHE A 223 -23.22 -3.36 -11.28
CA PHE A 223 -24.62 -2.91 -11.15
C PHE A 223 -25.56 -4.04 -11.58
N PRO A 224 -26.37 -4.58 -10.66
CA PRO A 224 -26.42 -4.27 -9.21
C PRO A 224 -25.11 -4.65 -8.52
N ASN A 225 -24.85 -4.00 -7.36
CA ASN A 225 -23.62 -4.22 -6.62
C ASN A 225 -23.55 -5.64 -6.04
N VAL A 226 -22.54 -6.40 -6.43
CA VAL A 226 -22.40 -7.82 -6.09
C VAL A 226 -22.27 -8.05 -4.57
N HIS A 227 -21.57 -7.18 -3.86
CA HIS A 227 -21.36 -7.33 -2.41
C HIS A 227 -22.63 -7.00 -1.62
N LEU A 228 -23.40 -5.97 -2.04
CA LEU A 228 -24.70 -5.68 -1.43
C LEU A 228 -25.68 -6.83 -1.63
N GLN A 229 -25.70 -7.45 -2.84
CA GLN A 229 -26.53 -8.62 -3.09
C GLN A 229 -26.13 -9.85 -2.25
N ARG A 230 -24.86 -9.97 -1.88
CA ARG A 230 -24.31 -11.04 -1.07
C ARG A 230 -24.43 -10.82 0.43
N GLY A 231 -25.00 -9.66 0.87
CA GLY A 231 -25.32 -9.37 2.25
C GLY A 231 -24.41 -8.34 2.94
N ALA A 232 -23.57 -7.62 2.19
CA ALA A 232 -22.89 -6.44 2.74
C ALA A 232 -23.91 -5.36 3.13
N THR A 233 -23.66 -4.66 4.23
CA THR A 233 -24.47 -3.51 4.65
C THR A 233 -24.02 -2.24 3.96
N VAL A 234 -22.69 -2.07 3.85
CA VAL A 234 -22.03 -0.97 3.14
C VAL A 234 -20.84 -1.51 2.39
N VAL A 235 -20.60 -0.98 1.18
CA VAL A 235 -19.42 -1.26 0.37
C VAL A 235 -18.67 0.04 0.12
N ALA A 236 -17.35 0.02 0.30
CA ALA A 236 -16.47 1.18 0.14
C ALA A 236 -15.55 1.02 -1.06
N TYR A 237 -15.48 2.05 -1.91
CA TYR A 237 -14.61 2.13 -3.09
C TYR A 237 -13.69 3.35 -3.03
N SER A 238 -12.54 3.28 -3.69
CA SER A 238 -11.63 4.41 -3.88
C SER A 238 -11.86 5.08 -5.22
N GLY A 239 -12.04 6.41 -5.24
CA GLY A 239 -12.24 7.18 -6.46
C GLY A 239 -11.05 7.14 -7.40
N GLY A 240 -9.84 7.27 -6.87
CA GLY A 240 -8.58 7.28 -7.63
C GLY A 240 -8.07 5.90 -8.05
N LYS A 241 -8.95 4.93 -8.24
CA LYS A 241 -8.62 3.58 -8.71
C LYS A 241 -9.40 3.23 -9.99
N ALA A 242 -10.05 2.08 -10.05
CA ALA A 242 -10.78 1.59 -11.24
C ALA A 242 -11.77 2.61 -11.80
N ILE A 243 -12.43 3.35 -10.92
CA ILE A 243 -13.46 4.34 -11.26
C ILE A 243 -12.89 5.53 -12.04
N CYS A 244 -11.61 5.87 -11.84
CA CYS A 244 -10.93 7.04 -12.44
C CYS A 244 -11.61 8.37 -12.09
N GLY A 245 -12.05 8.50 -10.85
CA GLY A 245 -12.51 9.72 -10.21
C GLY A 245 -11.40 10.40 -9.41
N PRO A 246 -11.73 11.44 -8.62
CA PRO A 246 -10.74 12.15 -7.81
C PRO A 246 -10.02 11.21 -6.83
N GLN A 247 -8.70 11.28 -6.78
CA GLN A 247 -7.90 10.40 -5.93
C GLN A 247 -8.21 10.58 -4.45
N CYS A 248 -8.54 11.79 -4.03
CA CYS A 248 -8.95 12.11 -2.67
C CYS A 248 -10.42 11.78 -2.35
N ALA A 249 -11.20 11.26 -3.31
CA ALA A 249 -12.58 10.86 -3.08
C ALA A 249 -12.73 9.35 -2.87
N GLY A 250 -13.74 8.97 -2.09
CA GLY A 250 -14.22 7.61 -1.92
C GLY A 250 -15.73 7.52 -2.11
N LEU A 251 -16.21 6.36 -2.53
CA LEU A 251 -17.63 6.07 -2.72
C LEU A 251 -18.08 5.03 -1.70
N LEU A 252 -19.16 5.31 -1.00
CA LEU A 252 -19.87 4.38 -0.15
C LEU A 252 -21.25 4.11 -0.74
N LEU A 253 -21.62 2.85 -0.87
CA LEU A 253 -22.95 2.42 -1.30
C LEU A 253 -23.53 1.45 -0.27
N GLY A 254 -24.82 1.56 0.05
CA GLY A 254 -25.44 0.63 0.98
C GLY A 254 -26.62 1.21 1.76
N ARG A 255 -26.79 0.73 2.97
CA ARG A 255 -27.93 1.02 3.83
C ARG A 255 -27.98 2.49 4.24
N LYS A 256 -29.14 3.12 4.01
CA LYS A 256 -29.31 4.57 4.14
C LYS A 256 -29.09 5.08 5.56
N ASP A 257 -29.61 4.40 6.58
CA ASP A 257 -29.48 4.81 7.98
C ASP A 257 -28.01 4.85 8.44
N ILE A 258 -27.20 3.88 8.01
CA ILE A 258 -25.75 3.84 8.30
C ILE A 258 -25.04 4.96 7.56
N LEU A 259 -25.34 5.18 6.27
CA LEU A 259 -24.66 6.21 5.48
C LEU A 259 -25.07 7.63 5.88
N MET A 260 -26.29 7.84 6.32
CA MET A 260 -26.72 9.11 6.90
C MET A 260 -26.02 9.40 8.24
N SER A 261 -25.86 8.37 9.08
CA SER A 261 -25.08 8.48 10.32
C SER A 261 -23.58 8.70 10.04
N ALA A 262 -23.06 8.08 8.98
CA ALA A 262 -21.67 8.28 8.53
C ALA A 262 -21.45 9.71 8.01
N TRP A 263 -22.43 10.30 7.33
CA TRP A 263 -22.38 11.69 6.91
C TRP A 263 -22.29 12.64 8.11
N GLN A 264 -23.06 12.41 9.17
CA GLN A 264 -22.96 13.20 10.41
C GLN A 264 -21.59 13.07 11.09
N ALA A 265 -20.92 11.93 10.94
CA ALA A 265 -19.56 11.73 11.46
C ALA A 265 -18.49 12.41 10.59
N SER A 266 -18.81 12.85 9.38
CA SER A 266 -17.91 13.48 8.42
C SER A 266 -17.92 15.02 8.48
N SER A 267 -16.95 15.66 7.80
CA SER A 267 -17.03 17.09 7.50
C SER A 267 -18.28 17.36 6.61
N PRO A 268 -19.04 18.48 6.84
CA PRO A 268 -18.65 19.68 7.59
C PRO A 268 -18.93 19.62 9.11
N HIS A 269 -19.53 18.55 9.60
CA HIS A 269 -19.87 18.43 11.02
C HIS A 269 -18.61 18.29 11.89
N HIS A 270 -18.70 18.72 13.15
CA HIS A 270 -17.62 18.57 14.11
C HIS A 270 -17.69 17.19 14.78
N GLY A 271 -16.73 16.35 14.51
CA GLY A 271 -16.68 14.98 14.97
C GLY A 271 -15.42 14.27 14.44
N PRO A 272 -15.36 12.95 14.51
CA PRO A 272 -14.14 12.18 14.19
C PRO A 272 -13.69 12.30 12.73
N GLY A 273 -14.58 12.65 11.81
CA GLY A 273 -14.26 12.83 10.39
C GLY A 273 -14.10 14.29 9.96
N ARG A 274 -14.05 15.25 10.90
CA ARG A 274 -13.82 16.66 10.53
C ARG A 274 -12.46 16.90 9.88
N ASP A 275 -11.50 16.08 10.20
CA ASP A 275 -10.16 16.03 9.59
C ASP A 275 -10.13 15.41 8.17
N ASN A 276 -11.19 14.76 7.75
CA ASN A 276 -11.33 14.11 6.45
C ASN A 276 -12.33 14.90 5.56
N LYS A 277 -12.01 16.16 5.29
CA LYS A 277 -12.85 17.01 4.45
C LYS A 277 -12.73 16.64 2.98
N VAL A 278 -13.88 16.32 2.34
CA VAL A 278 -14.01 16.22 0.89
C VAL A 278 -14.59 17.53 0.34
N GLY A 279 -14.03 18.07 -0.74
CA GLY A 279 -14.51 19.29 -1.38
C GLY A 279 -15.76 19.05 -2.22
N LYS A 280 -16.52 20.11 -2.48
CA LYS A 280 -17.69 20.05 -3.35
C LYS A 280 -17.31 19.65 -4.78
N GLU A 281 -16.11 20.02 -5.20
CA GLU A 281 -15.53 19.68 -6.48
C GLU A 281 -15.33 18.16 -6.58
N GLU A 282 -14.67 17.57 -5.59
CA GLU A 282 -14.43 16.12 -5.56
C GLU A 282 -15.72 15.32 -5.38
N MET A 283 -16.70 15.88 -4.66
CA MET A 283 -18.02 15.24 -4.53
C MET A 283 -18.75 15.17 -5.88
N MET A 284 -18.74 16.25 -6.66
CA MET A 284 -19.32 16.28 -8.01
C MET A 284 -18.48 15.45 -8.99
N GLY A 285 -17.14 15.52 -8.90
CA GLY A 285 -16.23 14.70 -9.67
C GLY A 285 -16.45 13.20 -9.45
N MET A 286 -16.69 12.79 -8.20
CA MET A 286 -16.97 11.38 -7.89
C MET A 286 -18.31 10.91 -8.46
N LEU A 287 -19.37 11.73 -8.38
CA LEU A 287 -20.63 11.43 -9.03
C LEU A 287 -20.47 11.29 -10.55
N ALA A 288 -19.79 12.23 -11.18
CA ALA A 288 -19.51 12.17 -12.62
C ALA A 288 -18.70 10.92 -12.99
N ALA A 289 -17.76 10.50 -12.14
CA ALA A 289 -16.97 9.29 -12.35
C ALA A 289 -17.84 8.02 -12.34
N VAL A 290 -18.81 7.92 -11.43
CA VAL A 290 -19.77 6.79 -11.38
C VAL A 290 -20.68 6.80 -12.62
N GLU A 291 -21.18 7.96 -13.03
CA GLU A 291 -21.99 8.08 -14.25
C GLU A 291 -21.19 7.71 -15.52
N ALA A 292 -19.93 8.15 -15.59
CA ALA A 292 -19.04 7.79 -16.69
C ALA A 292 -18.70 6.30 -16.68
N TRP A 293 -18.55 5.68 -15.51
CA TRP A 293 -18.34 4.24 -15.38
C TRP A 293 -19.47 3.41 -15.98
N ILE A 294 -20.71 3.78 -15.70
CA ILE A 294 -21.91 3.09 -16.24
C ILE A 294 -21.98 3.16 -17.77
N LYS A 295 -21.52 4.27 -18.35
CA LYS A 295 -21.55 4.51 -19.80
C LYS A 295 -20.32 3.96 -20.53
N ARG A 296 -19.29 3.52 -19.80
CA ARG A 296 -18.00 3.10 -20.36
C ARG A 296 -18.13 1.79 -21.14
N ASP A 297 -17.53 1.73 -22.31
CA ASP A 297 -17.29 0.47 -23.01
C ASP A 297 -16.11 -0.27 -22.37
N HIS A 298 -16.43 -1.19 -21.45
CA HIS A 298 -15.44 -1.98 -20.72
C HIS A 298 -14.76 -3.03 -21.61
N VAL A 299 -15.44 -3.50 -22.66
CA VAL A 299 -14.89 -4.48 -23.61
C VAL A 299 -13.85 -3.83 -24.48
N GLU A 300 -14.14 -2.66 -25.04
CA GLU A 300 -13.19 -1.90 -25.84
C GLU A 300 -11.98 -1.46 -24.99
N LYS A 301 -12.20 -1.05 -23.75
CA LYS A 301 -11.10 -0.72 -22.82
C LYS A 301 -10.16 -1.90 -22.61
N MET A 302 -10.70 -3.09 -22.38
CA MET A 302 -9.92 -4.32 -22.22
C MET A 302 -9.13 -4.64 -23.50
N ARG A 303 -9.75 -4.50 -24.69
CA ARG A 303 -9.10 -4.70 -25.98
C ARG A 303 -7.90 -3.75 -26.18
N ILE A 304 -8.04 -2.49 -25.81
CA ILE A 304 -6.96 -1.49 -25.86
C ILE A 304 -5.79 -1.91 -24.96
N TRP A 305 -6.07 -2.34 -23.75
CA TRP A 305 -5.04 -2.80 -22.81
C TRP A 305 -4.27 -4.00 -23.32
N HIS A 306 -4.96 -4.99 -23.93
CA HIS A 306 -4.30 -6.12 -24.59
C HIS A 306 -3.42 -5.66 -25.74
N THR A 307 -3.90 -4.72 -26.57
CA THR A 307 -3.12 -4.17 -27.68
C THR A 307 -1.79 -3.56 -27.20
N TYR A 308 -1.81 -2.82 -26.07
CA TYR A 308 -0.58 -2.29 -25.49
C TYR A 308 0.41 -3.38 -25.11
N LEU A 309 -0.05 -4.43 -24.43
CA LEU A 309 0.81 -5.54 -24.01
C LEU A 309 1.35 -6.35 -25.20
N GLU A 310 0.53 -6.54 -26.22
CA GLU A 310 0.95 -7.20 -27.47
C GLU A 310 2.04 -6.40 -28.20
N ASN A 311 1.91 -5.09 -28.29
CA ASN A 311 2.91 -4.22 -28.91
C ASN A 311 4.25 -4.31 -28.17
N ILE A 312 4.24 -4.27 -26.84
CA ILE A 312 5.44 -4.45 -26.02
C ILE A 312 6.02 -5.85 -26.23
N SER A 313 5.20 -6.90 -26.19
CA SER A 313 5.64 -8.28 -26.39
C SER A 313 6.29 -8.50 -27.76
N LYS A 314 5.67 -7.96 -28.84
CA LYS A 314 6.25 -7.99 -30.18
C LYS A 314 7.60 -7.27 -30.27
N LYS A 315 7.74 -6.15 -29.59
CA LYS A 315 9.02 -5.40 -29.54
C LYS A 315 10.11 -6.18 -28.85
N LEU A 316 9.79 -6.97 -27.83
CA LEU A 316 10.74 -7.75 -27.04
C LEU A 316 11.04 -9.14 -27.63
N SER A 317 10.21 -9.65 -28.53
CA SER A 317 10.36 -11.00 -29.10
C SER A 317 11.71 -11.28 -29.77
N PRO A 318 12.46 -10.30 -30.33
CA PRO A 318 13.79 -10.54 -30.88
C PRO A 318 14.89 -10.72 -29.81
N VAL A 319 14.63 -10.35 -28.56
CA VAL A 319 15.65 -10.40 -27.49
C VAL A 319 15.84 -11.85 -27.03
N LYS A 320 17.00 -12.40 -27.34
CA LYS A 320 17.31 -13.80 -27.02
C LYS A 320 17.28 -14.06 -25.51
N GLY A 321 16.57 -15.10 -25.10
CA GLY A 321 16.48 -15.52 -23.70
C GLY A 321 15.42 -14.78 -22.88
N VAL A 322 14.66 -13.86 -23.50
CA VAL A 322 13.52 -13.17 -22.87
C VAL A 322 12.23 -13.88 -23.22
N THR A 323 11.35 -14.06 -22.24
CA THR A 323 10.00 -14.62 -22.39
C THR A 323 8.97 -13.60 -21.96
N CYS A 324 7.94 -13.42 -22.78
CA CYS A 324 6.80 -12.54 -22.51
C CYS A 324 5.54 -13.36 -22.30
N THR A 325 4.86 -13.19 -21.18
CA THR A 325 3.62 -13.91 -20.84
C THR A 325 2.56 -12.93 -20.40
N VAL A 326 1.43 -12.87 -21.10
CA VAL A 326 0.26 -12.09 -20.67
C VAL A 326 -0.44 -12.85 -19.56
N ARG A 327 -0.77 -12.16 -18.49
CA ARG A 327 -1.56 -12.67 -17.37
C ARG A 327 -2.89 -11.92 -17.34
N GLU A 328 -3.97 -12.68 -17.44
CA GLU A 328 -5.33 -12.15 -17.32
C GLU A 328 -5.67 -11.77 -15.89
N PRO A 329 -6.51 -10.73 -15.70
CA PRO A 329 -6.98 -10.36 -14.39
C PRO A 329 -7.91 -11.43 -13.81
N ARG A 330 -7.88 -11.59 -12.48
CA ARG A 330 -8.78 -12.48 -11.76
C ARG A 330 -9.68 -11.68 -10.84
N GLY A 331 -10.99 -11.99 -10.83
CA GLY A 331 -11.96 -11.28 -10.01
C GLY A 331 -12.13 -9.81 -10.43
N LEU A 332 -12.61 -8.98 -9.52
CA LEU A 332 -12.89 -7.56 -9.76
C LEU A 332 -11.76 -6.62 -9.36
N SER A 333 -10.86 -7.09 -8.51
CA SER A 333 -9.81 -6.25 -7.92
C SER A 333 -8.65 -6.04 -8.89
N ASN A 334 -8.25 -4.79 -9.10
CA ASN A 334 -7.17 -4.43 -10.04
C ASN A 334 -7.37 -5.09 -11.41
N HIS A 335 -8.57 -5.00 -11.95
CA HIS A 335 -9.04 -5.76 -13.12
C HIS A 335 -8.47 -5.22 -14.43
N SER A 336 -7.16 -5.44 -14.62
CA SER A 336 -6.44 -5.15 -15.87
C SER A 336 -5.41 -6.24 -16.16
N PRO A 337 -5.18 -6.59 -17.45
CA PRO A 337 -4.18 -7.56 -17.82
C PRO A 337 -2.76 -7.01 -17.59
N SER A 338 -1.80 -7.90 -17.46
CA SER A 338 -0.40 -7.54 -17.27
C SER A 338 0.53 -8.42 -18.10
N LEU A 339 1.69 -7.88 -18.47
CA LEU A 339 2.74 -8.57 -19.19
C LEU A 339 3.90 -8.89 -18.23
N ILE A 340 4.18 -10.16 -18.04
CA ILE A 340 5.37 -10.63 -17.34
C ILE A 340 6.47 -10.80 -18.38
N VAL A 341 7.58 -10.07 -18.21
CA VAL A 341 8.79 -10.17 -19.01
C VAL A 341 9.85 -10.82 -18.15
N SER A 342 10.24 -12.06 -18.45
CA SER A 342 11.15 -12.86 -17.63
C SER A 342 12.37 -13.36 -18.41
N TRP A 343 13.49 -13.53 -17.71
CA TRP A 343 14.75 -14.01 -18.26
C TRP A 343 15.64 -14.66 -17.19
N ASP A 344 16.68 -15.35 -17.62
CA ASP A 344 17.76 -15.84 -16.74
C ASP A 344 18.70 -14.66 -16.43
N PRO A 345 18.83 -14.23 -15.16
CA PRO A 345 19.70 -13.11 -14.79
C PRO A 345 21.17 -13.37 -15.14
N GLY A 346 21.63 -14.63 -15.14
CA GLY A 346 22.98 -15.00 -15.53
C GLY A 346 23.25 -14.86 -17.03
N ALA A 347 22.21 -15.06 -17.87
CA ALA A 347 22.34 -14.92 -19.32
C ALA A 347 22.49 -13.45 -19.76
N LEU A 348 21.77 -12.53 -19.10
CA LEU A 348 21.80 -11.09 -19.44
C LEU A 348 22.68 -10.27 -18.49
N ASN A 349 23.22 -10.86 -17.42
CA ASN A 349 23.91 -10.16 -16.32
C ASN A 349 23.10 -8.98 -15.78
N LEU A 350 21.80 -9.18 -15.60
CA LEU A 350 20.83 -8.14 -15.25
C LEU A 350 19.66 -8.77 -14.51
N THR A 351 19.22 -8.16 -13.41
CA THR A 351 18.04 -8.58 -12.67
C THR A 351 16.83 -7.70 -12.99
N GLY A 352 15.62 -8.18 -12.65
CA GLY A 352 14.40 -7.36 -12.75
C GLY A 352 14.46 -6.10 -11.89
N LEU A 353 15.17 -6.16 -10.76
CA LEU A 353 15.42 -5.00 -9.92
C LEU A 353 16.25 -3.94 -10.65
N ASP A 354 17.37 -4.34 -11.29
CA ASP A 354 18.23 -3.41 -12.03
C ASP A 354 17.45 -2.71 -13.17
N VAL A 355 16.60 -3.48 -13.87
CA VAL A 355 15.74 -2.94 -14.94
C VAL A 355 14.73 -1.96 -14.38
N ALA A 356 14.04 -2.30 -13.29
CA ALA A 356 13.04 -1.44 -12.68
C ALA A 356 13.67 -0.15 -12.13
N GLU A 357 14.86 -0.21 -11.52
CA GLU A 357 15.59 0.98 -11.04
C GLU A 357 16.00 1.89 -12.19
N GLU A 358 16.52 1.32 -13.28
CA GLU A 358 16.91 2.10 -14.45
C GLU A 358 15.69 2.78 -15.11
N LEU A 359 14.59 2.05 -15.26
CA LEU A 359 13.33 2.59 -15.80
C LEU A 359 12.75 3.71 -14.91
N ALA A 360 12.84 3.57 -13.59
CA ALA A 360 12.30 4.56 -12.66
C ALA A 360 13.16 5.83 -12.54
N THR A 361 14.46 5.75 -12.84
CA THR A 361 15.41 6.85 -12.60
C THR A 361 15.83 7.61 -13.86
N LYS A 362 15.80 6.96 -15.04
CA LYS A 362 16.19 7.58 -16.30
C LYS A 362 14.97 8.00 -17.13
N GLN A 363 15.10 9.11 -17.85
CA GLN A 363 14.05 9.59 -18.74
C GLN A 363 13.91 8.75 -20.02
N PRO A 364 12.66 8.52 -20.51
CA PRO A 364 11.40 8.77 -19.79
C PRO A 364 11.27 7.80 -18.62
N ARG A 365 10.83 8.30 -17.46
CA ARG A 365 10.65 7.50 -16.25
C ARG A 365 9.46 6.56 -16.41
N ILE A 366 9.65 5.30 -16.05
CA ILE A 366 8.62 4.26 -16.15
C ILE A 366 8.61 3.46 -14.84
N ALA A 367 7.44 3.32 -14.23
CA ALA A 367 7.26 2.49 -13.04
C ALA A 367 6.73 1.11 -13.45
N VAL A 368 7.44 0.04 -13.06
CA VAL A 368 7.05 -1.36 -13.27
C VAL A 368 7.22 -2.15 -11.98
N HIS A 369 6.50 -3.27 -11.84
CA HIS A 369 6.81 -4.24 -10.78
C HIS A 369 8.03 -5.08 -11.18
N ASN A 370 8.72 -5.65 -10.21
CA ASN A 370 9.83 -6.56 -10.46
C ASN A 370 9.79 -7.78 -9.53
N THR A 371 10.41 -8.86 -9.99
CA THR A 371 10.72 -10.05 -9.19
C THR A 371 12.23 -10.28 -9.31
N TYR A 372 12.91 -10.28 -8.17
CA TYR A 372 14.37 -10.46 -8.15
C TYR A 372 14.74 -11.86 -8.64
N LEU A 373 14.21 -12.91 -7.99
CA LEU A 373 14.31 -14.31 -8.41
C LEU A 373 13.02 -15.02 -8.02
N ASP A 374 12.47 -15.79 -8.96
CA ASP A 374 11.38 -16.72 -8.69
C ASP A 374 11.92 -18.09 -8.21
N ASP A 375 11.02 -19.06 -8.03
CA ASP A 375 11.41 -20.40 -7.57
C ASP A 375 12.21 -21.21 -8.61
N GLU A 376 12.15 -20.80 -9.88
CA GLU A 376 12.94 -21.38 -10.98
C GLU A 376 14.31 -20.68 -11.15
N GLY A 377 14.58 -19.63 -10.39
CA GLY A 377 15.78 -18.82 -10.47
C GLY A 377 15.78 -17.79 -11.60
N LYS A 378 14.63 -17.52 -12.21
CA LYS A 378 14.45 -16.45 -13.19
C LYS A 378 14.13 -15.13 -12.50
N THR A 379 14.45 -14.05 -13.17
CA THR A 379 14.08 -12.69 -12.79
C THR A 379 13.02 -12.14 -13.74
N SER A 380 12.26 -11.14 -13.32
CA SER A 380 11.23 -10.56 -14.19
C SER A 380 10.90 -9.11 -13.83
N ILE A 381 10.30 -8.41 -14.79
CA ILE A 381 9.49 -7.23 -14.58
C ILE A 381 8.06 -7.51 -15.00
N THR A 382 7.10 -6.78 -14.41
CA THR A 382 5.69 -6.88 -14.79
C THR A 382 5.17 -5.50 -15.17
N VAL A 383 4.63 -5.41 -16.38
CA VAL A 383 3.98 -4.21 -16.94
C VAL A 383 2.47 -4.38 -16.81
N VAL A 384 1.82 -3.55 -16.01
CA VAL A 384 0.36 -3.49 -15.85
C VAL A 384 -0.20 -2.44 -16.80
N SER A 385 -1.15 -2.82 -17.67
CA SER A 385 -1.65 -1.93 -18.71
C SER A 385 -2.71 -0.93 -18.25
N GLY A 386 -3.32 -1.15 -17.09
CA GLY A 386 -4.52 -0.44 -16.64
C GLY A 386 -4.43 1.09 -16.53
N GLN A 387 -3.22 1.63 -16.39
CA GLN A 387 -2.97 3.09 -16.30
C GLN A 387 -2.16 3.65 -17.48
N MET A 388 -1.80 2.80 -18.43
CA MET A 388 -1.08 3.24 -19.63
C MET A 388 -1.96 4.16 -20.50
N GLN A 389 -1.34 5.17 -21.06
CA GLN A 389 -1.96 6.13 -21.98
C GLN A 389 -1.56 5.83 -23.42
N PRO A 390 -2.29 6.35 -24.44
CA PRO A 390 -1.93 6.17 -25.85
C PRO A 390 -0.46 6.55 -26.12
N GLY A 391 0.28 5.65 -26.77
CA GLY A 391 1.71 5.81 -27.07
C GLY A 391 2.67 5.36 -25.99
N ASN A 392 2.18 5.06 -24.76
CA ASN A 392 3.03 4.53 -23.70
C ASN A 392 3.58 3.14 -24.03
N ASP A 393 2.81 2.31 -24.73
CA ASP A 393 3.22 0.98 -25.17
C ASP A 393 4.51 1.02 -26.02
N LYS A 394 4.59 1.96 -26.95
CA LYS A 394 5.79 2.18 -27.76
C LYS A 394 6.97 2.59 -26.88
N THR A 395 6.80 3.62 -26.05
CA THR A 395 7.85 4.15 -25.19
C THR A 395 8.35 3.09 -24.22
N VAL A 396 7.45 2.36 -23.55
CA VAL A 396 7.76 1.28 -22.60
C VAL A 396 8.50 0.13 -23.31
N GLY A 397 7.97 -0.31 -24.45
CA GLY A 397 8.60 -1.36 -25.25
C GLY A 397 10.00 -1.00 -25.73
N ASP A 398 10.20 0.23 -26.24
CA ASP A 398 11.50 0.71 -26.71
C ASP A 398 12.53 0.77 -25.58
N ARG A 399 12.15 1.28 -24.40
CA ARG A 399 13.04 1.37 -23.23
C ARG A 399 13.41 0.02 -22.66
N ILE A 400 12.45 -0.89 -22.51
CA ILE A 400 12.75 -2.26 -22.03
C ILE A 400 13.62 -2.99 -23.04
N HIS A 401 13.33 -2.88 -24.34
CA HIS A 401 14.15 -3.47 -25.40
C HIS A 401 15.58 -2.94 -25.36
N GLU A 402 15.79 -1.64 -25.23
CA GLU A 402 17.12 -1.02 -25.13
C GLU A 402 17.92 -1.62 -23.96
N ILE A 403 17.29 -1.73 -22.77
CA ILE A 403 17.96 -2.23 -21.57
C ILE A 403 18.32 -3.73 -21.71
N LEU A 404 17.37 -4.55 -22.19
CA LEU A 404 17.56 -6.00 -22.29
C LEU A 404 18.45 -6.43 -23.46
N SER A 405 18.56 -5.60 -24.52
CA SER A 405 19.37 -5.93 -25.71
C SER A 405 20.85 -5.52 -25.59
N ARG A 406 21.18 -4.67 -24.64
CA ARG A 406 22.56 -4.22 -24.47
C ARG A 406 23.41 -5.31 -23.80
N LYS A 407 24.72 -5.29 -24.09
CA LYS A 407 25.67 -6.15 -23.40
C LYS A 407 25.95 -5.59 -22.01
N ASN A 408 25.44 -6.26 -20.99
CA ASN A 408 25.71 -5.89 -19.60
C ASN A 408 27.01 -6.55 -19.11
N PRO A 409 27.84 -5.83 -18.34
CA PRO A 409 29.03 -6.44 -17.72
C PRO A 409 28.59 -7.51 -16.72
N LYS A 410 29.45 -8.51 -16.52
CA LYS A 410 29.21 -9.45 -15.40
C LYS A 410 29.20 -8.71 -14.08
N PRO A 411 28.30 -9.07 -13.14
CA PRO A 411 28.35 -8.54 -11.79
C PRO A 411 29.76 -8.70 -11.21
N LYS A 412 30.28 -7.65 -10.60
CA LYS A 412 31.57 -7.72 -9.92
C LYS A 412 31.45 -8.65 -8.71
N GLU A 413 32.47 -9.45 -8.49
CA GLU A 413 32.59 -10.17 -7.23
C GLU A 413 32.68 -9.16 -6.07
N MET A 414 32.08 -9.50 -4.94
CA MET A 414 32.16 -8.65 -3.75
C MET A 414 33.62 -8.53 -3.31
N ALA A 415 34.04 -7.31 -3.02
CA ALA A 415 35.37 -7.06 -2.46
C ALA A 415 35.47 -7.63 -1.03
N THR A 416 36.70 -8.04 -0.67
CA THR A 416 36.96 -8.52 0.69
C THR A 416 36.57 -7.45 1.72
N PRO A 417 35.86 -7.81 2.80
CA PRO A 417 35.49 -6.87 3.85
C PRO A 417 36.69 -6.18 4.49
N VAL A 418 36.61 -4.86 4.67
CA VAL A 418 37.68 -4.07 5.32
C VAL A 418 37.84 -4.38 6.81
N ALA A 419 36.81 -4.94 7.43
CA ALA A 419 36.79 -5.29 8.85
C ALA A 419 35.77 -6.40 9.12
N THR A 420 35.92 -7.09 10.26
CA THR A 420 34.85 -7.92 10.81
C THR A 420 33.88 -7.06 11.61
N LEU A 421 32.59 -7.21 11.31
CA LEU A 421 31.51 -6.51 12.00
C LEU A 421 30.89 -7.34 13.11
N SER A 422 31.31 -8.61 13.30
CA SER A 422 30.76 -9.48 14.36
C SER A 422 30.84 -8.81 15.74
N GLY A 423 29.76 -8.91 16.50
CA GLY A 423 29.62 -8.37 17.84
C GLY A 423 28.41 -7.44 18.00
N ARG A 424 28.36 -6.74 19.13
CA ARG A 424 27.30 -5.77 19.46
C ARG A 424 27.69 -4.38 18.97
N TRP A 425 26.67 -3.66 18.45
CA TRP A 425 26.77 -2.28 18.01
C TRP A 425 25.66 -1.45 18.62
N ASP A 426 26.03 -0.30 19.19
CA ASP A 426 25.08 0.72 19.62
C ASP A 426 24.82 1.67 18.45
N VAL A 427 23.55 1.83 18.08
CA VAL A 427 23.11 2.49 16.86
C VAL A 427 22.25 3.70 17.21
N ASP A 428 22.67 4.87 16.78
CA ASP A 428 21.89 6.10 16.84
C ASP A 428 21.14 6.27 15.52
N VAL A 429 19.82 6.33 15.59
CA VAL A 429 18.94 6.60 14.44
C VAL A 429 18.43 8.03 14.56
N GLU A 430 18.52 8.79 13.48
CA GLU A 430 18.07 10.17 13.38
C GLU A 430 16.94 10.27 12.37
N PHE A 431 15.73 10.48 12.86
CA PHE A 431 14.55 10.84 12.09
C PHE A 431 14.48 12.37 11.93
N TYR A 432 13.51 12.89 11.15
CA TYR A 432 13.42 14.32 10.87
C TYR A 432 13.28 15.21 12.12
N SER A 433 12.58 14.75 13.14
CA SER A 433 12.30 15.54 14.37
C SER A 433 12.59 14.78 15.67
N SER A 434 13.14 13.57 15.59
CA SER A 434 13.43 12.74 16.76
C SER A 434 14.65 11.86 16.56
N LYS A 435 15.16 11.30 17.65
CA LYS A 435 16.26 10.31 17.64
C LYS A 435 15.85 9.07 18.42
N SER A 436 16.40 7.94 18.02
CA SER A 436 16.18 6.65 18.68
C SER A 436 17.50 5.91 18.88
N LYS A 437 17.53 5.03 19.87
CA LYS A 437 18.65 4.15 20.19
C LYS A 437 18.32 2.73 19.82
N HIS A 438 18.97 2.21 18.80
CA HIS A 438 18.84 0.82 18.38
C HIS A 438 20.10 0.03 18.77
N THR A 439 20.06 -1.30 18.57
CA THR A 439 21.23 -2.16 18.79
C THR A 439 21.28 -3.22 17.69
N PHE A 440 22.47 -3.43 17.12
CA PHE A 440 22.71 -4.60 16.29
C PHE A 440 23.51 -5.65 17.06
N PHE A 441 23.16 -6.92 16.83
CA PHE A 441 23.95 -8.09 17.18
C PHE A 441 24.31 -8.77 15.88
N ILE A 442 25.56 -8.71 15.48
CA ILE A 442 26.04 -9.14 14.16
C ILE A 442 26.90 -10.40 14.30
N ASP A 443 26.66 -11.35 13.40
CA ASP A 443 27.51 -12.48 13.12
C ASP A 443 27.86 -12.43 11.62
N GLN A 444 29.14 -12.40 11.28
CA GLN A 444 29.65 -12.23 9.93
C GLN A 444 30.46 -13.46 9.49
N ASP A 445 30.13 -13.98 8.29
CA ASP A 445 30.86 -15.01 7.58
C ASP A 445 31.29 -14.48 6.20
N GLY A 446 32.55 -14.09 6.07
CA GLY A 446 33.05 -13.41 4.88
C GLY A 446 32.27 -12.13 4.59
N ASN A 447 31.65 -12.06 3.41
CA ASN A 447 30.81 -10.93 3.01
C ASN A 447 29.36 -11.01 3.55
N TRP A 448 28.97 -12.12 4.17
CA TRP A 448 27.60 -12.34 4.60
C TRP A 448 27.40 -11.99 6.06
N ILE A 449 26.27 -11.34 6.35
CA ILE A 449 25.89 -10.88 7.68
C ILE A 449 24.54 -11.48 8.05
N LYS A 450 24.48 -12.03 9.26
CA LYS A 450 23.24 -12.40 9.93
C LYS A 450 23.26 -11.85 11.34
N GLY A 451 22.11 -11.71 11.97
CA GLY A 451 22.06 -11.23 13.34
C GLY A 451 20.68 -10.77 13.76
N SER A 452 20.67 -9.86 14.72
CA SER A 452 19.43 -9.27 15.22
C SER A 452 19.53 -7.76 15.31
N HIS A 453 18.41 -7.11 15.05
CA HIS A 453 18.21 -5.68 15.20
C HIS A 453 17.18 -5.43 16.29
N LYS A 454 17.58 -4.79 17.39
CA LYS A 454 16.71 -4.30 18.43
C LYS A 454 16.36 -2.84 18.13
N GLY A 455 15.09 -2.59 17.79
CA GLY A 455 14.53 -1.25 17.64
C GLY A 455 13.88 -0.74 18.93
N ASP A 456 12.97 0.24 18.82
CA ASP A 456 12.30 0.85 19.96
C ASP A 456 11.42 -0.13 20.75
N PHE A 457 10.70 -1.00 20.04
CA PHE A 457 9.68 -1.85 20.66
C PHE A 457 9.96 -3.34 20.52
N THR A 458 10.69 -3.76 19.46
CA THR A 458 10.87 -5.17 19.13
C THR A 458 12.32 -5.52 18.80
N MET A 459 12.67 -6.79 18.97
CA MET A 459 13.89 -7.39 18.41
C MET A 459 13.48 -8.27 17.24
N ARG A 460 14.23 -8.17 16.13
CA ARG A 460 13.92 -8.82 14.84
C ARG A 460 15.18 -9.38 14.21
N ASP A 461 15.01 -10.37 13.35
CA ASP A 461 16.11 -10.92 12.57
C ASP A 461 16.66 -9.87 11.60
N MET A 462 17.94 -9.90 11.38
CA MET A 462 18.66 -9.02 10.47
C MET A 462 19.59 -9.84 9.58
N TYR A 463 19.59 -9.53 8.30
CA TYR A 463 20.45 -10.16 7.29
C TYR A 463 21.09 -9.07 6.43
N GLY A 464 22.27 -9.36 5.90
CA GLY A 464 22.93 -8.37 5.05
C GLY A 464 24.20 -8.85 4.42
N ILE A 465 24.87 -7.89 3.79
CA ILE A 465 26.17 -8.06 3.15
C ILE A 465 27.09 -6.89 3.48
N ILE A 466 28.39 -7.16 3.41
CA ILE A 466 29.44 -6.16 3.35
C ILE A 466 30.27 -6.41 2.09
N ASP A 467 30.42 -5.37 1.25
CA ASP A 467 31.22 -5.37 0.04
C ASP A 467 32.33 -4.32 0.18
N GLY A 468 33.55 -4.76 0.43
CA GLY A 468 34.63 -3.87 0.86
C GLY A 468 34.28 -3.14 2.17
N ASN A 469 33.97 -1.86 2.10
CA ASN A 469 33.47 -1.06 3.20
C ASN A 469 31.97 -0.69 3.11
N GLN A 470 31.30 -1.10 2.03
CA GLN A 470 29.87 -0.82 1.84
C GLN A 470 29.02 -1.88 2.54
N ILE A 471 27.99 -1.46 3.27
CA ILE A 471 27.06 -2.37 3.94
C ILE A 471 25.64 -2.20 3.42
N LYS A 472 24.94 -3.33 3.37
CA LYS A 472 23.48 -3.37 3.24
C LYS A 472 22.94 -4.36 4.27
N LEU A 473 22.20 -3.86 5.26
CA LEU A 473 21.59 -4.68 6.31
C LEU A 473 20.08 -4.53 6.25
N SER A 474 19.34 -5.63 6.31
CA SER A 474 17.88 -5.64 6.21
C SER A 474 17.24 -6.33 7.40
N SER A 475 16.26 -5.69 7.98
CA SER A 475 15.34 -6.27 8.97
C SER A 475 13.93 -5.75 8.72
N SER A 476 12.90 -6.37 9.33
CA SER A 476 11.54 -5.87 9.19
C SER A 476 10.76 -5.99 10.49
N ASP A 477 10.03 -4.94 10.83
CA ASP A 477 9.09 -4.94 11.92
C ASP A 477 7.70 -5.30 11.39
N ARG A 478 7.19 -6.46 11.79
CA ARG A 478 5.94 -7.01 11.28
C ARG A 478 4.91 -7.08 12.39
N HIS A 479 3.85 -6.32 12.21
CA HIS A 479 2.62 -6.43 12.99
C HIS A 479 1.50 -7.02 12.12
N ILE A 480 0.44 -7.46 12.76
CA ILE A 480 -0.78 -7.79 12.00
C ILE A 480 -1.22 -6.50 11.29
N ALA A 481 -1.33 -6.56 9.97
CA ALA A 481 -1.71 -5.44 9.10
C ALA A 481 -0.58 -4.49 8.68
N ASP A 482 0.51 -4.41 9.41
CA ASP A 482 1.57 -3.42 9.13
C ASP A 482 2.95 -4.09 9.02
N ASN A 483 3.81 -3.56 8.15
CA ASN A 483 5.19 -4.00 8.01
C ASN A 483 6.09 -2.81 7.68
N ILE A 484 7.09 -2.58 8.53
CA ILE A 484 8.09 -1.53 8.31
C ILE A 484 9.41 -2.22 7.98
N PRO A 485 9.90 -2.16 6.74
CA PRO A 485 11.23 -2.60 6.40
C PRO A 485 12.25 -1.59 6.94
N PHE A 486 13.37 -2.08 7.45
CA PHE A 486 14.54 -1.30 7.78
C PHE A 486 15.69 -1.81 6.93
N VAL A 487 16.09 -1.03 5.94
CA VAL A 487 17.24 -1.36 5.10
C VAL A 487 18.28 -0.27 5.29
N PHE A 488 19.35 -0.63 6.00
CA PHE A 488 20.47 0.23 6.29
C PHE A 488 21.49 0.13 5.16
N TYR A 489 21.80 1.26 4.54
CA TYR A 489 22.83 1.40 3.51
C TYR A 489 23.90 2.37 4.01
N GLY A 490 25.15 2.04 3.81
CA GLY A 490 26.19 2.95 4.21
C GLY A 490 27.57 2.32 4.20
N THR A 491 28.45 2.90 4.98
CA THR A 491 29.85 2.46 5.09
C THR A 491 30.14 1.94 6.50
N ALA A 492 31.06 1.00 6.57
CA ALA A 492 31.54 0.41 7.81
C ALA A 492 33.07 0.47 7.90
N SER A 493 33.54 0.58 9.11
CA SER A 493 34.93 0.37 9.53
C SER A 493 34.99 -0.62 10.70
N ALA A 494 36.15 -0.84 11.29
CA ALA A 494 36.28 -1.73 12.44
C ALA A 494 35.40 -1.34 13.64
N ASP A 495 35.22 -0.02 13.88
CA ASP A 495 34.59 0.50 15.08
C ASP A 495 33.40 1.43 14.84
N SER A 496 33.06 1.71 13.58
CA SER A 496 31.96 2.62 13.23
C SER A 496 31.23 2.19 11.96
N MET A 497 29.94 2.50 11.89
CA MET A 497 29.11 2.46 10.68
C MET A 497 28.29 3.73 10.57
N SER A 498 27.98 4.14 9.35
CA SER A 498 27.08 5.30 9.12
C SER A 498 26.43 5.22 7.75
N GLY A 499 25.28 5.84 7.62
CA GLY A 499 24.56 5.90 6.36
C GLY A 499 23.09 6.26 6.50
N GLU A 500 22.28 5.74 5.59
CA GLU A 500 20.85 5.98 5.52
C GLU A 500 20.06 4.70 5.79
N ILE A 501 18.82 4.88 6.24
CA ILE A 501 17.84 3.80 6.43
C ILE A 501 16.69 4.04 5.47
N PHE A 502 16.42 3.05 4.62
CA PHE A 502 15.21 2.98 3.85
C PHE A 502 14.12 2.24 4.65
N MET A 503 12.93 2.85 4.75
CA MET A 503 11.83 2.36 5.60
C MET A 503 10.52 2.15 4.82
N GLY A 504 10.62 1.69 3.56
CA GLY A 504 9.46 1.44 2.71
C GLY A 504 8.75 2.71 2.27
N GLU A 505 7.49 2.85 2.61
CA GLU A 505 6.66 4.02 2.27
C GLU A 505 7.00 5.28 3.11
N TYR A 506 7.80 5.11 4.17
CA TYR A 506 8.20 6.21 5.04
C TYR A 506 9.47 6.90 4.52
N ILE A 507 9.63 8.15 4.90
CA ILE A 507 10.80 8.95 4.53
C ILE A 507 12.06 8.35 5.19
N ARG A 508 13.21 8.45 4.48
CA ARG A 508 14.49 7.92 4.94
C ARG A 508 14.92 8.55 6.26
N ALA A 509 15.63 7.76 7.07
CA ALA A 509 16.33 8.20 8.25
C ALA A 509 17.85 8.07 8.06
N LYS A 510 18.65 8.71 8.93
CA LYS A 510 20.09 8.53 9.00
C LYS A 510 20.44 7.65 10.19
N PHE A 511 21.59 6.98 10.12
CA PHE A 511 22.11 6.25 11.26
C PHE A 511 23.61 6.41 11.40
N THR A 512 24.07 6.32 12.65
CA THR A 512 25.47 6.09 13.02
C THR A 512 25.52 4.96 14.02
N ALA A 513 26.54 4.11 13.92
CA ALA A 513 26.72 3.02 14.86
C ALA A 513 28.15 2.97 15.37
N LYS A 514 28.31 2.64 16.64
CA LYS A 514 29.60 2.45 17.28
C LYS A 514 29.67 1.03 17.85
N ARG A 515 30.84 0.42 17.72
CA ARG A 515 31.08 -0.88 18.33
C ARG A 515 30.96 -0.77 19.84
N TYR A 516 30.21 -1.68 20.45
CA TYR A 516 30.05 -1.72 21.90
C TYR A 516 31.39 -2.12 22.56
N ASP A 517 31.91 -1.26 23.47
CA ASP A 517 33.12 -1.55 24.24
C ASP A 517 32.78 -2.37 25.49
N GLN A 518 33.09 -3.64 25.45
CA GLN A 518 32.87 -4.56 26.59
C GLN A 518 33.95 -4.46 27.68
N ARG A 519 35.01 -3.67 27.51
CA ARG A 519 36.15 -3.70 28.43
C ARG A 519 35.82 -3.25 29.83
N SER A 520 34.83 -2.39 30.00
CA SER A 520 34.44 -1.83 31.30
C SER A 520 33.61 -2.75 32.19
N ASN A 521 33.06 -3.83 31.65
CA ASN A 521 32.09 -4.70 32.34
C ASN A 521 32.46 -6.18 32.44
N LYS A 522 33.70 -6.55 32.12
CA LYS A 522 34.14 -7.94 32.27
C LYS A 522 34.25 -8.30 33.75
N ARG A 523 33.23 -8.96 34.29
CA ARG A 523 33.30 -9.60 35.61
C ARG A 523 33.50 -11.09 35.39
N PRO A 524 34.37 -11.77 36.19
CA PRO A 524 34.49 -13.21 36.12
C PRO A 524 33.13 -13.88 36.42
N ILE A 525 32.79 -14.92 35.67
CA ILE A 525 31.63 -15.73 35.96
C ILE A 525 31.90 -16.40 37.30
N ARG A 526 31.05 -16.11 38.27
CA ARG A 526 31.06 -16.83 39.56
C ARG A 526 29.87 -17.76 39.58
N VAL A 527 30.14 -19.03 39.72
CA VAL A 527 29.11 -20.02 40.04
C VAL A 527 28.82 -19.88 41.51
N PRO A 528 27.60 -19.64 41.96
CA PRO A 528 27.27 -19.59 43.38
C PRO A 528 27.63 -20.95 44.04
N GLU A 529 28.43 -20.89 45.08
CA GLU A 529 28.69 -22.07 45.93
C GLU A 529 27.61 -22.11 47.00
N GLY A 530 26.96 -23.27 47.17
CA GLY A 530 25.93 -23.48 48.14
C GLY A 530 24.57 -23.87 47.57
N GLN A 531 23.65 -24.24 48.46
CA GLN A 531 22.28 -24.58 48.04
C GLN A 531 21.50 -23.36 47.60
N PRO A 532 20.62 -23.47 46.58
CA PRO A 532 19.76 -22.36 46.18
C PRO A 532 18.94 -21.88 47.38
N LEU A 533 18.90 -20.58 47.60
CA LEU A 533 17.99 -19.99 48.58
C LEU A 533 16.55 -20.25 48.09
N ALA A 534 15.78 -20.90 48.92
CA ALA A 534 14.36 -21.07 48.70
C ALA A 534 13.68 -19.69 48.74
N THR A 535 12.98 -19.32 47.66
CA THR A 535 12.17 -18.10 47.58
C THR A 535 10.77 -18.39 48.09
#